data_06da37c2e1bc6c1b6a786a78ba5a5191
#
_entry.id   06da37c2e1bc6c1b6a786a78ba5a5191
#
_cell.length_a   1.000
_cell.length_b   1.000
_cell.length_c   1.000
_cell.angle_alpha   90.00
_cell.angle_beta   90.00
_cell.angle_gamma   90.00
#
_symmetry.space_group_name_H-M   'P 1'
#
loop_
_entity.id
_entity.type
_entity.pdbx_description
1 polymer ?
#
loop_
_entity_poly.entity_id
_entity_poly.type
_entity_poly.pdbx_seq_one_letter_code
_entity_poly.pdbx_strand_id
1 'polypeptide(L)'
;MRRLTALLFSALLLASCSKPAETDPGKLLSRKWINAKDTTQFLLFNVLPDGKQSVSGNVKGIQNEPISGTWILNGAELKLILLRSSETAIPLDSAVFYSGPAGSEVKFYNNNNPVTRMDASGSSDLLLERLFFIDTLSANQLVLHNDAGFAAEFGYTPQVYNPPFSLESLLRGLIGLMALVIITWVFSENRSKVNWRLVGIGLTLQIVFAIGVLKVPFVESMFEGISAFFIKVINFTQEGTDFLFKSFVSGKIESPLANFVVKVLPTVIFFSALTSLLFYWGILQKVVYGLAWVMRKTMRLSGAESLAAAGNIFLGQTEAPLLVKPYIGSMTRSELLCLMTGGMATIAGGVLAAYVGFLGGDDPEQQLYFAKHLLAASVMSAPAAIIAAKILLPETESFNMEMKIPRDRIGTNALEAITNGTSDGLRLAANVAAMLLVFIALIAMGNFVMEEIIGEYTGLNAIIRENTAYSGLSLQFLVGYIGSPIAWIMGVPSEDTILVGQLLGEKTILNEFYAYTSLGELKAAGKFHHEKSIVMATYVLCGFANFASIGIQIGGIGSLAPNRKSELSKLGFRALLGGT
;
A
#
# COMPACT_ATOMS: atom_id res chain seq x y z
N MET A 1 -5.66 -0.96 35.16
CA MET A 1 -4.57 -0.61 34.26
C MET A 1 -3.32 -1.49 34.42
N ARG A 2 -2.66 -1.60 35.60
CA ARG A 2 -1.46 -2.45 35.79
C ARG A 2 -1.64 -3.95 35.42
N ARG A 3 -2.82 -4.53 35.60
CA ARG A 3 -3.08 -5.93 35.24
C ARG A 3 -3.34 -6.13 33.73
N LEU A 4 -3.86 -5.14 33.04
CA LEU A 4 -4.08 -5.19 31.58
C LEU A 4 -2.78 -5.03 30.79
N THR A 5 -1.88 -4.17 31.28
CA THR A 5 -0.53 -4.01 30.68
C THR A 5 0.35 -5.23 30.91
N ALA A 6 0.23 -5.91 32.07
CA ALA A 6 0.96 -7.15 32.35
C ALA A 6 0.46 -8.32 31.49
N LEU A 7 -0.87 -8.41 31.23
CA LEU A 7 -1.44 -9.43 30.35
C LEU A 7 -1.10 -9.21 28.87
N LEU A 8 -1.04 -7.95 28.41
CA LEU A 8 -0.58 -7.60 27.07
C LEU A 8 0.93 -7.91 26.90
N PHE A 9 1.74 -7.67 27.93
CA PHE A 9 3.18 -7.96 27.90
C PHE A 9 3.47 -9.47 27.90
N SER A 10 2.70 -10.29 28.66
CA SER A 10 2.84 -11.75 28.65
C SER A 10 2.31 -12.40 27.36
N ALA A 11 1.26 -11.88 26.74
CA ALA A 11 0.78 -12.37 25.45
C ALA A 11 1.75 -12.06 24.29
N LEU A 12 2.49 -10.94 24.37
CA LEU A 12 3.52 -10.57 23.41
C LEU A 12 4.79 -11.44 23.54
N LEU A 13 5.12 -11.91 24.75
CA LEU A 13 6.30 -12.75 25.01
C LEU A 13 6.13 -14.21 24.53
N LEU A 14 4.90 -14.71 24.37
CA LEU A 14 4.62 -16.10 23.97
C LEU A 14 4.62 -16.31 22.44
N ALA A 15 4.76 -15.27 21.63
CA ALA A 15 4.73 -15.34 20.15
C ALA A 15 6.10 -15.41 19.47
N SER A 16 7.22 -15.50 20.21
CA SER A 16 8.56 -15.44 19.63
C SER A 16 9.25 -16.80 19.59
N CYS A 17 9.12 -17.54 18.47
CA CYS A 17 10.11 -18.55 18.06
C CYS A 17 10.53 -18.24 16.63
N SER A 18 11.73 -17.70 16.46
CA SER A 18 12.35 -17.40 15.15
C SER A 18 13.35 -18.49 14.76
N LYS A 19 13.31 -18.94 13.51
CA LYS A 19 14.37 -19.73 12.87
C LYS A 19 15.38 -18.80 12.18
N PRO A 20 16.67 -19.17 12.11
CA PRO A 20 17.71 -18.37 11.46
C PRO A 20 17.54 -18.29 9.94
N ALA A 21 18.15 -17.29 9.31
CA ALA A 21 18.12 -17.05 7.87
C ALA A 21 18.59 -18.27 7.07
N GLU A 22 17.83 -18.62 6.03
CA GLU A 22 18.07 -19.80 5.20
C GLU A 22 19.24 -19.56 4.25
N THR A 23 20.30 -20.35 4.37
CA THR A 23 21.47 -20.33 3.49
C THR A 23 21.52 -21.57 2.56
N ASP A 24 20.51 -22.43 2.61
CA ASP A 24 20.42 -23.62 1.75
C ASP A 24 20.16 -23.23 0.29
N PRO A 25 21.09 -23.51 -0.66
CA PRO A 25 20.91 -23.15 -2.07
C PRO A 25 19.64 -23.74 -2.71
N GLY A 26 19.22 -24.95 -2.30
CA GLY A 26 17.99 -25.58 -2.80
C GLY A 26 16.74 -24.80 -2.41
N LYS A 27 16.70 -24.24 -1.21
CA LYS A 27 15.59 -23.40 -0.75
C LYS A 27 15.65 -21.98 -1.31
N LEU A 28 16.85 -21.44 -1.56
CA LEU A 28 17.02 -20.17 -2.29
C LEU A 28 16.52 -20.29 -3.73
N LEU A 29 16.74 -21.43 -4.38
CA LEU A 29 16.28 -21.68 -5.75
C LEU A 29 14.76 -21.88 -5.81
N SER A 30 14.13 -22.42 -4.77
CA SER A 30 12.69 -22.76 -4.71
C SER A 30 11.80 -21.53 -4.70
N ARG A 31 11.75 -20.78 -5.81
CA ARG A 31 11.07 -19.50 -5.98
C ARG A 31 10.63 -19.28 -7.42
N LYS A 32 9.81 -18.23 -7.64
CA LYS A 32 9.49 -17.74 -8.97
C LYS A 32 10.53 -16.69 -9.40
N TRP A 33 11.35 -17.03 -10.37
CA TRP A 33 12.37 -16.16 -10.94
C TRP A 33 11.87 -15.53 -12.24
N ILE A 34 11.95 -14.21 -12.37
CA ILE A 34 11.47 -13.47 -13.53
C ILE A 34 12.65 -12.96 -14.33
N ASN A 35 12.63 -13.13 -15.65
CA ASN A 35 13.70 -12.67 -16.52
C ASN A 35 13.84 -11.14 -16.45
N ALA A 36 15.04 -10.65 -16.18
CA ALA A 36 15.32 -9.23 -15.99
C ALA A 36 15.09 -8.39 -17.27
N LYS A 37 15.18 -9.01 -18.45
CA LYS A 37 14.98 -8.35 -19.75
C LYS A 37 13.57 -8.51 -20.31
N ASP A 38 12.84 -9.55 -19.89
CA ASP A 38 11.50 -9.85 -20.40
C ASP A 38 10.64 -10.44 -19.26
N THR A 39 9.84 -9.62 -18.63
CA THR A 39 9.01 -9.99 -17.47
C THR A 39 7.90 -10.99 -17.78
N THR A 40 7.64 -11.28 -19.05
CA THR A 40 6.72 -12.37 -19.47
C THR A 40 7.35 -13.74 -19.32
N GLN A 41 8.67 -13.81 -19.18
CA GLN A 41 9.43 -15.05 -19.01
C GLN A 41 9.76 -15.27 -17.53
N PHE A 42 9.49 -16.47 -17.04
CA PHE A 42 9.77 -16.82 -15.65
C PHE A 42 10.07 -18.31 -15.48
N LEU A 43 10.76 -18.65 -14.40
CA LEU A 43 10.95 -20.00 -13.87
C LEU A 43 10.44 -20.06 -12.44
N LEU A 44 9.59 -21.02 -12.15
CA LEU A 44 9.08 -21.30 -10.80
C LEU A 44 9.63 -22.66 -10.35
N PHE A 45 10.48 -22.65 -9.36
CA PHE A 45 11.00 -23.84 -8.71
C PHE A 45 10.25 -24.08 -7.40
N ASN A 46 9.75 -25.29 -7.20
CA ASN A 46 9.02 -25.67 -5.98
C ASN A 46 9.66 -26.92 -5.34
N VAL A 47 9.62 -26.95 -4.01
CA VAL A 47 9.80 -28.15 -3.21
C VAL A 47 8.50 -28.38 -2.45
N LEU A 48 7.83 -29.49 -2.74
CA LEU A 48 6.58 -29.86 -2.11
C LEU A 48 6.83 -30.36 -0.68
N PRO A 49 5.79 -30.38 0.21
CA PRO A 49 5.95 -30.86 1.59
C PRO A 49 6.45 -32.29 1.73
N ASP A 50 6.28 -33.11 0.69
CA ASP A 50 6.78 -34.48 0.60
C ASP A 50 8.22 -34.58 0.05
N GLY A 51 8.90 -33.45 -0.12
CA GLY A 51 10.28 -33.37 -0.63
C GLY A 51 10.43 -33.46 -2.16
N LYS A 52 9.33 -33.54 -2.90
CA LYS A 52 9.35 -33.56 -4.36
C LYS A 52 9.72 -32.21 -4.94
N GLN A 53 10.50 -32.22 -6.03
CA GLN A 53 10.95 -31.00 -6.73
C GLN A 53 10.21 -30.86 -8.05
N SER A 54 9.69 -29.66 -8.35
CA SER A 54 9.07 -29.38 -9.63
C SER A 54 9.55 -28.04 -10.18
N VAL A 55 9.58 -27.91 -11.50
CA VAL A 55 9.84 -26.65 -12.22
C VAL A 55 8.75 -26.42 -13.22
N SER A 56 8.27 -25.17 -13.29
CA SER A 56 7.35 -24.70 -14.32
C SER A 56 7.74 -23.30 -14.76
N GLY A 57 7.33 -22.90 -15.96
CA GLY A 57 7.65 -21.56 -16.42
C GLY A 57 7.50 -21.38 -17.93
N ASN A 58 8.00 -20.25 -18.40
CA ASN A 58 8.06 -19.91 -19.81
C ASN A 58 9.32 -19.09 -20.05
N VAL A 59 10.33 -19.67 -20.72
CA VAL A 59 11.58 -18.99 -21.04
C VAL A 59 12.04 -19.37 -22.44
N LYS A 60 12.11 -18.38 -23.33
CA LYS A 60 12.65 -18.56 -24.68
C LYS A 60 14.09 -19.02 -24.63
N GLY A 61 14.44 -20.05 -25.40
CA GLY A 61 15.78 -20.62 -25.43
C GLY A 61 15.98 -21.82 -24.49
N ILE A 62 15.11 -22.02 -23.49
CA ILE A 62 15.03 -23.29 -22.74
C ILE A 62 14.09 -24.24 -23.48
N GLN A 63 12.87 -23.78 -23.76
CA GLN A 63 11.86 -24.49 -24.53
C GLN A 63 10.92 -23.46 -25.20
N ASN A 64 10.36 -23.77 -26.39
CA ASN A 64 9.44 -22.89 -27.10
C ASN A 64 8.01 -22.91 -26.55
N GLU A 65 7.70 -23.83 -25.66
CA GLU A 65 6.41 -24.06 -25.02
C GLU A 65 6.52 -23.87 -23.51
N PRO A 66 5.39 -23.80 -22.77
CA PRO A 66 5.42 -23.74 -21.32
C PRO A 66 6.26 -24.85 -20.70
N ILE A 67 7.15 -24.48 -19.80
CA ILE A 67 8.08 -25.39 -19.12
C ILE A 67 7.32 -26.12 -18.01
N SER A 68 7.38 -27.45 -18.02
CA SER A 68 6.92 -28.29 -16.92
C SER A 68 7.89 -29.46 -16.75
N GLY A 69 8.30 -29.75 -15.52
CA GLY A 69 9.25 -30.81 -15.25
C GLY A 69 9.73 -30.83 -13.81
N THR A 70 10.93 -31.37 -13.62
CA THR A 70 11.63 -31.42 -12.32
C THR A 70 13.05 -30.87 -12.46
N TRP A 71 13.68 -30.60 -11.32
CA TRP A 71 15.04 -30.05 -11.29
C TRP A 71 15.92 -30.76 -10.27
N ILE A 72 17.22 -30.76 -10.52
CA ILE A 72 18.25 -31.31 -9.65
C ILE A 72 19.36 -30.26 -9.54
N LEU A 73 19.78 -29.96 -8.33
CA LEU A 73 20.88 -29.04 -8.05
C LEU A 73 22.07 -29.82 -7.45
N ASN A 74 23.20 -29.76 -8.13
CA ASN A 74 24.49 -30.36 -7.68
C ASN A 74 25.56 -29.28 -7.64
N GLY A 75 25.75 -28.65 -6.47
CA GLY A 75 26.65 -27.49 -6.37
C GLY A 75 26.16 -26.31 -7.20
N ALA A 76 26.91 -25.91 -8.21
CA ALA A 76 26.53 -24.85 -9.15
C ALA A 76 25.86 -25.40 -10.43
N GLU A 77 25.74 -26.71 -10.59
CA GLU A 77 25.09 -27.33 -11.74
C GLU A 77 23.58 -27.51 -11.49
N LEU A 78 22.74 -26.90 -12.33
CA LEU A 78 21.29 -27.02 -12.32
C LEU A 78 20.85 -27.87 -13.53
N LYS A 79 20.35 -29.07 -13.29
CA LYS A 79 19.80 -29.95 -14.31
C LYS A 79 18.28 -29.84 -14.31
N LEU A 80 17.70 -29.43 -15.45
CA LEU A 80 16.26 -29.46 -15.68
C LEU A 80 15.90 -30.69 -16.50
N ILE A 81 14.91 -31.44 -16.04
CA ILE A 81 14.31 -32.58 -16.76
C ILE A 81 12.91 -32.17 -17.13
N LEU A 82 12.70 -31.79 -18.39
CA LEU A 82 11.48 -31.14 -18.88
C LEU A 82 10.65 -32.12 -19.69
N LEU A 83 9.32 -31.97 -19.65
CA LEU A 83 8.39 -32.69 -20.50
C LEU A 83 8.33 -32.00 -21.87
N ARG A 84 8.51 -32.77 -22.93
CA ARG A 84 8.31 -32.34 -24.30
C ARG A 84 6.82 -32.51 -24.63
N SER A 85 6.11 -31.44 -24.98
CA SER A 85 4.74 -31.54 -25.45
C SER A 85 4.75 -32.15 -26.85
N SER A 86 4.03 -33.27 -27.03
CA SER A 86 3.75 -33.81 -28.35
C SER A 86 2.24 -33.73 -28.60
N GLU A 87 1.82 -33.36 -29.80
CA GLU A 87 0.41 -33.22 -30.20
C GLU A 87 -0.43 -34.50 -30.03
N THR A 88 0.18 -35.62 -29.66
CA THR A 88 -0.46 -36.94 -29.51
C THR A 88 -0.32 -37.56 -28.13
N ALA A 89 0.24 -36.86 -27.14
CA ALA A 89 0.51 -37.42 -25.82
C ALA A 89 -0.65 -37.20 -24.84
N ILE A 90 -0.85 -38.18 -23.95
CA ILE A 90 -1.74 -38.08 -22.78
C ILE A 90 -1.36 -36.80 -22.01
N PRO A 91 -2.33 -35.95 -21.65
CA PRO A 91 -2.03 -34.75 -20.86
C PRO A 91 -1.40 -35.18 -19.52
N LEU A 92 -0.15 -34.77 -19.31
CA LEU A 92 0.59 -35.03 -18.08
C LEU A 92 0.62 -33.72 -17.27
N ASP A 93 0.12 -33.75 -16.05
CA ASP A 93 0.03 -32.56 -15.21
C ASP A 93 1.35 -32.30 -14.46
N SER A 94 2.16 -33.36 -14.20
CA SER A 94 3.42 -33.21 -13.49
C SER A 94 4.37 -34.41 -13.68
N ALA A 95 5.66 -34.15 -13.56
CA ALA A 95 6.71 -35.15 -13.43
C ALA A 95 7.41 -34.97 -12.07
N VAL A 96 7.64 -36.05 -11.35
CA VAL A 96 8.24 -36.02 -10.02
C VAL A 96 9.46 -36.95 -9.96
N PHE A 97 10.53 -36.39 -9.46
CA PHE A 97 11.79 -37.12 -9.27
C PHE A 97 11.86 -37.73 -7.87
N TYR A 98 12.19 -39.01 -7.80
CA TYR A 98 12.47 -39.73 -6.55
C TYR A 98 13.94 -40.13 -6.51
N SER A 99 14.67 -39.68 -5.49
CA SER A 99 16.01 -40.12 -5.19
C SER A 99 15.97 -41.06 -3.98
N GLY A 100 16.41 -42.30 -4.13
CA GLY A 100 16.41 -43.27 -3.05
C GLY A 100 17.68 -44.17 -3.10
N PRO A 101 17.90 -45.01 -2.07
CA PRO A 101 19.08 -45.89 -2.00
C PRO A 101 19.21 -46.86 -3.16
N ALA A 102 18.13 -47.12 -3.91
CA ALA A 102 18.09 -48.06 -5.04
C ALA A 102 18.23 -47.38 -6.41
N GLY A 103 18.47 -46.06 -6.47
CA GLY A 103 18.58 -45.32 -7.71
C GLY A 103 17.55 -44.16 -7.80
N SER A 104 17.67 -43.38 -8.88
CA SER A 104 16.79 -42.24 -9.15
C SER A 104 15.73 -42.63 -10.17
N GLU A 105 14.46 -42.34 -9.88
CA GLU A 105 13.31 -42.66 -10.73
C GLU A 105 12.47 -41.40 -10.97
N VAL A 106 12.04 -41.18 -12.23
CA VAL A 106 11.10 -40.11 -12.57
C VAL A 106 9.71 -40.74 -12.78
N LYS A 107 8.70 -40.27 -12.02
CA LYS A 107 7.30 -40.69 -12.16
C LYS A 107 6.48 -39.56 -12.74
N PHE A 108 5.60 -39.89 -13.69
CA PHE A 108 4.69 -38.98 -14.34
C PHE A 108 3.27 -39.12 -13.76
N TYR A 109 2.56 -38.03 -13.68
CA TYR A 109 1.21 -37.98 -13.12
C TYR A 109 0.24 -37.25 -14.06
N ASN A 110 -1.01 -37.72 -14.07
CA ASN A 110 -2.16 -37.05 -14.67
C ASN A 110 -3.27 -37.03 -13.62
N ASN A 111 -3.79 -35.84 -13.28
CA ASN A 111 -4.81 -35.64 -12.24
C ASN A 111 -4.45 -36.36 -10.92
N ASN A 112 -3.19 -36.20 -10.48
CA ASN A 112 -2.61 -36.87 -9.30
C ASN A 112 -2.55 -38.42 -9.37
N ASN A 113 -2.87 -39.05 -10.50
CA ASN A 113 -2.73 -40.48 -10.68
C ASN A 113 -1.39 -40.81 -11.37
N PRO A 114 -0.59 -41.77 -10.85
CA PRO A 114 0.64 -42.16 -11.49
C PRO A 114 0.36 -42.82 -12.85
N VAL A 115 1.03 -42.33 -13.90
CA VAL A 115 0.96 -42.94 -15.22
C VAL A 115 1.93 -44.14 -15.28
N THR A 116 1.38 -45.35 -15.20
CA THR A 116 2.15 -46.61 -15.01
C THR A 116 2.63 -47.27 -16.29
N ARG A 117 2.39 -46.73 -17.48
CA ARG A 117 2.85 -47.31 -18.75
C ARG A 117 3.35 -46.24 -19.71
N MET A 118 4.66 -46.17 -19.83
CA MET A 118 5.32 -45.76 -21.05
C MET A 118 5.99 -47.04 -21.62
N ASP A 119 5.61 -47.45 -22.82
CA ASP A 119 6.26 -48.53 -23.48
C ASP A 119 7.74 -48.18 -23.69
N ALA A 120 8.62 -49.14 -23.43
CA ALA A 120 10.07 -48.99 -23.39
C ALA A 120 10.74 -48.48 -24.68
N SER A 121 9.98 -48.28 -25.75
CA SER A 121 10.44 -47.73 -27.03
C SER A 121 10.23 -46.23 -27.23
N GLY A 122 9.48 -45.54 -26.34
CA GLY A 122 9.13 -44.13 -26.51
C GLY A 122 9.64 -43.18 -25.42
N SER A 123 10.29 -43.66 -24.36
CA SER A 123 10.57 -42.85 -23.18
C SER A 123 11.73 -41.84 -23.35
N SER A 124 12.65 -42.02 -24.28
CA SER A 124 13.78 -41.09 -24.50
C SER A 124 13.38 -39.83 -25.25
N ASP A 125 12.31 -39.86 -26.06
CA ASP A 125 11.91 -38.73 -26.89
C ASP A 125 10.95 -37.72 -26.18
N LEU A 126 10.42 -38.11 -25.03
CA LEU A 126 9.49 -37.27 -24.25
C LEU A 126 10.15 -36.39 -23.18
N LEU A 127 11.41 -36.70 -22.84
CA LEU A 127 12.18 -35.96 -21.84
C LEU A 127 13.26 -35.13 -22.51
N LEU A 128 13.29 -33.86 -22.13
CA LEU A 128 14.32 -32.92 -22.53
C LEU A 128 15.20 -32.62 -21.32
N GLU A 129 16.43 -33.14 -21.31
CA GLU A 129 17.40 -32.75 -20.29
C GLU A 129 18.12 -31.47 -20.71
N ARG A 130 18.18 -30.49 -19.81
CA ARG A 130 18.93 -29.25 -19.98
C ARG A 130 19.82 -29.03 -18.78
N LEU A 131 21.12 -28.86 -19.03
CA LEU A 131 22.12 -28.53 -18.03
C LEU A 131 22.40 -27.03 -18.08
N PHE A 132 22.36 -26.37 -16.93
CA PHE A 132 22.73 -24.99 -16.75
C PHE A 132 23.74 -24.85 -15.63
N PHE A 133 24.58 -23.85 -15.73
CA PHE A 133 25.48 -23.45 -14.66
C PHE A 133 24.93 -22.18 -13.99
N ILE A 134 24.99 -22.16 -12.67
CA ILE A 134 24.57 -21.02 -11.87
C ILE A 134 25.81 -20.15 -11.62
N ASP A 135 25.89 -18.99 -12.27
CA ASP A 135 26.95 -18.02 -12.04
C ASP A 135 26.72 -17.24 -10.76
N THR A 136 25.47 -16.89 -10.51
CA THR A 136 25.07 -16.16 -9.32
C THR A 136 23.74 -16.69 -8.80
N LEU A 137 23.69 -17.05 -7.53
CA LEU A 137 22.48 -17.33 -6.78
C LEU A 137 22.51 -16.52 -5.49
N SER A 138 21.73 -15.49 -5.43
CA SER A 138 21.56 -14.64 -4.25
C SER A 138 20.08 -14.56 -3.86
N ALA A 139 19.77 -13.84 -2.80
CA ALA A 139 18.38 -13.63 -2.41
C ALA A 139 17.52 -13.01 -3.52
N ASN A 140 18.10 -12.23 -4.44
CA ASN A 140 17.37 -11.44 -5.42
C ASN A 140 17.80 -11.66 -6.87
N GLN A 141 18.82 -12.46 -7.13
CA GLN A 141 19.39 -12.64 -8.46
C GLN A 141 19.75 -14.09 -8.73
N LEU A 142 19.35 -14.60 -9.87
CA LEU A 142 19.75 -15.89 -10.42
C LEU A 142 20.30 -15.67 -11.83
N VAL A 143 21.57 -15.98 -12.06
CA VAL A 143 22.18 -15.93 -13.38
C VAL A 143 22.47 -17.36 -13.82
N LEU A 144 21.91 -17.74 -14.96
CA LEU A 144 22.07 -19.05 -15.59
C LEU A 144 22.74 -18.92 -16.94
N HIS A 145 23.69 -19.79 -17.22
CA HIS A 145 24.19 -19.99 -18.57
C HIS A 145 24.30 -21.50 -18.92
N ASN A 146 24.46 -21.80 -20.19
CA ASN A 146 24.79 -23.15 -20.65
C ASN A 146 25.82 -23.12 -21.78
N ASP A 147 26.43 -24.25 -22.05
CA ASP A 147 27.46 -24.41 -23.11
C ASP A 147 26.90 -24.20 -24.53
N ALA A 148 25.57 -24.19 -24.71
CA ALA A 148 24.90 -23.95 -25.99
C ALA A 148 24.68 -22.47 -26.30
N GLY A 149 25.23 -21.55 -25.49
CA GLY A 149 25.16 -20.10 -25.70
C GLY A 149 23.92 -19.43 -25.09
N PHE A 150 23.12 -20.14 -24.27
CA PHE A 150 22.06 -19.50 -23.48
C PHE A 150 22.69 -18.79 -22.29
N ALA A 151 22.32 -17.53 -22.08
CA ALA A 151 22.61 -16.79 -20.86
C ALA A 151 21.40 -15.92 -20.49
N ALA A 152 20.91 -16.04 -19.28
CA ALA A 152 19.79 -15.24 -18.80
C ALA A 152 19.97 -14.87 -17.33
N GLU A 153 19.60 -13.64 -17.04
CA GLU A 153 19.53 -13.09 -15.70
C GLU A 153 18.06 -13.02 -15.26
N PHE A 154 17.77 -13.60 -14.13
CA PHE A 154 16.46 -13.61 -13.50
C PHE A 154 16.53 -12.82 -12.21
N GLY A 155 15.64 -11.85 -12.07
CA GLY A 155 15.37 -11.17 -10.80
C GLY A 155 14.38 -11.99 -9.98
N TYR A 156 14.65 -12.14 -8.71
CA TYR A 156 13.65 -12.51 -7.74
C TYR A 156 13.01 -11.23 -7.23
N THR A 157 11.78 -10.97 -7.63
CA THR A 157 10.94 -10.07 -6.84
C THR A 157 10.58 -10.86 -5.59
N PRO A 158 11.08 -10.47 -4.40
CA PRO A 158 10.77 -11.21 -3.20
C PRO A 158 9.25 -11.36 -3.11
N GLN A 159 8.75 -12.60 -3.11
CA GLN A 159 7.54 -12.82 -2.34
C GLN A 159 7.93 -12.38 -0.94
N VAL A 160 7.71 -11.12 -0.70
CA VAL A 160 7.39 -10.52 0.54
C VAL A 160 7.95 -11.28 1.74
N TYR A 161 9.22 -11.01 2.06
CA TYR A 161 9.81 -11.49 3.30
C TYR A 161 9.10 -10.75 4.45
N ASN A 162 8.19 -11.45 5.10
CA ASN A 162 7.66 -11.03 6.40
C ASN A 162 8.68 -11.50 7.45
N PRO A 163 9.55 -10.63 7.94
CA PRO A 163 10.48 -11.01 8.99
C PRO A 163 9.66 -11.48 10.19
N PRO A 164 10.06 -12.59 10.85
CA PRO A 164 9.44 -13.01 12.08
C PRO A 164 9.49 -11.86 13.09
N PHE A 165 8.48 -11.78 13.96
CA PHE A 165 8.46 -10.80 15.04
C PHE A 165 9.77 -10.84 15.83
N SER A 166 10.48 -9.74 15.89
CA SER A 166 11.71 -9.59 16.68
C SER A 166 11.51 -8.54 17.78
N LEU A 167 12.11 -8.77 18.94
CA LEU A 167 12.10 -7.82 20.04
C LEU A 167 12.73 -6.48 19.61
N GLU A 168 13.77 -6.54 18.79
CA GLU A 168 14.42 -5.38 18.20
C GLU A 168 13.45 -4.54 17.36
N SER A 169 12.66 -5.18 16.49
CA SER A 169 11.65 -4.51 15.68
C SER A 169 10.58 -3.84 16.53
N LEU A 170 10.15 -4.50 17.63
CA LEU A 170 9.19 -3.93 18.58
C LEU A 170 9.78 -2.70 19.29
N LEU A 171 11.00 -2.82 19.83
CA LEU A 171 11.67 -1.72 20.54
C LEU A 171 11.89 -0.53 19.61
N ARG A 172 12.32 -0.78 18.38
CA ARG A 172 12.49 0.25 17.35
C ARG A 172 11.16 0.96 17.03
N GLY A 173 10.06 0.21 16.89
CA GLY A 173 8.73 0.78 16.70
C GLY A 173 8.26 1.64 17.88
N LEU A 174 8.53 1.22 19.11
CA LEU A 174 8.22 2.01 20.32
C LEU A 174 9.07 3.29 20.40
N ILE A 175 10.35 3.21 20.10
CA ILE A 175 11.25 4.37 20.03
C ILE A 175 10.74 5.34 18.96
N GLY A 176 10.35 4.84 17.78
CA GLY A 176 9.79 5.64 16.70
C GLY A 176 8.50 6.35 17.11
N LEU A 177 7.58 5.64 17.74
CA LEU A 177 6.33 6.21 18.25
C LEU A 177 6.62 7.34 19.27
N MET A 178 7.54 7.10 20.20
CA MET A 178 7.95 8.11 21.19
C MET A 178 8.61 9.31 20.52
N ALA A 179 9.48 9.08 19.54
CA ALA A 179 10.16 10.15 18.82
C ALA A 179 9.16 11.04 18.06
N LEU A 180 8.15 10.47 17.38
CA LEU A 180 7.11 11.24 16.71
C LEU A 180 6.26 12.07 17.69
N VAL A 181 5.93 11.50 18.85
CA VAL A 181 5.25 12.24 19.94
C VAL A 181 6.12 13.39 20.45
N ILE A 182 7.42 13.17 20.63
CA ILE A 182 8.36 14.21 21.07
C ILE A 182 8.49 15.30 20.00
N ILE A 183 8.64 14.94 18.73
CA ILE A 183 8.68 15.90 17.62
C ILE A 183 7.42 16.77 17.64
N THR A 184 6.24 16.16 17.71
CA THR A 184 4.97 16.87 17.78
C THR A 184 4.89 17.80 19.01
N TRP A 185 5.40 17.33 20.16
CA TRP A 185 5.44 18.13 21.40
C TRP A 185 6.44 19.31 21.32
N VAL A 186 7.55 19.15 20.61
CA VAL A 186 8.50 20.26 20.39
C VAL A 186 7.85 21.41 19.64
N PHE A 187 6.97 21.10 18.67
CA PHE A 187 6.21 22.09 17.90
C PHE A 187 4.90 22.55 18.58
N SER A 188 4.61 22.09 19.81
CA SER A 188 3.42 22.49 20.57
C SER A 188 3.43 23.98 20.91
N GLU A 189 2.27 24.63 20.75
CA GLU A 189 2.06 26.03 21.15
C GLU A 189 2.11 26.20 22.66
N ASN A 190 1.66 25.20 23.42
CA ASN A 190 1.68 25.22 24.88
C ASN A 190 2.03 23.86 25.48
N ARG A 191 3.33 23.57 25.56
CA ARG A 191 3.89 22.29 25.99
C ARG A 191 3.43 21.84 27.38
N SER A 192 3.20 22.78 28.31
CA SER A 192 2.80 22.48 29.68
C SER A 192 1.34 22.09 29.84
N LYS A 193 0.50 22.43 28.85
CA LYS A 193 -0.94 22.15 28.86
C LYS A 193 -1.34 20.88 28.11
N VAL A 194 -0.37 20.14 27.57
CA VAL A 194 -0.64 18.87 26.85
C VAL A 194 -1.30 17.86 27.80
N ASN A 195 -2.44 17.35 27.37
CA ASN A 195 -3.18 16.34 28.13
C ASN A 195 -2.61 14.93 27.85
N TRP A 196 -1.57 14.54 28.57
CA TRP A 196 -0.91 13.25 28.42
C TRP A 196 -1.83 12.04 28.63
N ARG A 197 -2.92 12.19 29.40
CA ARG A 197 -3.92 11.14 29.56
C ARG A 197 -4.65 10.87 28.24
N LEU A 198 -5.02 11.93 27.51
CA LEU A 198 -5.65 11.82 26.18
C LEU A 198 -4.68 11.16 25.19
N VAL A 199 -3.41 11.60 25.17
CA VAL A 199 -2.35 11.03 24.34
C VAL A 199 -2.19 9.53 24.63
N GLY A 200 -2.08 9.14 25.89
CA GLY A 200 -1.93 7.74 26.29
C GLY A 200 -3.15 6.87 25.90
N ILE A 201 -4.37 7.39 26.08
CA ILE A 201 -5.61 6.67 25.67
C ILE A 201 -5.65 6.51 24.15
N GLY A 202 -5.33 7.58 23.40
CA GLY A 202 -5.37 7.54 21.94
C GLY A 202 -4.32 6.58 21.36
N LEU A 203 -3.07 6.59 21.88
CA LEU A 203 -2.03 5.64 21.49
C LEU A 203 -2.42 4.18 21.83
N THR A 204 -3.00 3.97 23.02
CA THR A 204 -3.51 2.63 23.39
C THR A 204 -4.59 2.18 22.43
N LEU A 205 -5.51 3.05 22.06
CA LEU A 205 -6.58 2.76 21.10
C LEU A 205 -6.01 2.39 19.73
N GLN A 206 -5.00 3.13 19.24
CA GLN A 206 -4.31 2.80 17.99
C GLN A 206 -3.63 1.43 18.03
N ILE A 207 -2.87 1.15 19.10
CA ILE A 207 -2.16 -0.14 19.24
C ILE A 207 -3.15 -1.29 19.33
N VAL A 208 -4.22 -1.16 20.11
CA VAL A 208 -5.28 -2.16 20.22
C VAL A 208 -5.95 -2.40 18.87
N PHE A 209 -6.19 -1.33 18.12
CA PHE A 209 -6.78 -1.41 16.79
C PHE A 209 -5.85 -2.10 15.79
N ALA A 210 -4.56 -1.72 15.77
CA ALA A 210 -3.54 -2.34 14.92
C ALA A 210 -3.41 -3.85 15.20
N ILE A 211 -3.31 -4.24 16.48
CA ILE A 211 -3.25 -5.66 16.87
C ILE A 211 -4.55 -6.36 16.47
N GLY A 212 -5.70 -5.72 16.67
CA GLY A 212 -7.00 -6.26 16.28
C GLY A 212 -7.04 -6.59 14.79
N VAL A 213 -6.75 -5.63 13.93
CA VAL A 213 -6.82 -5.80 12.47
C VAL A 213 -5.77 -6.77 11.92
N LEU A 214 -4.55 -6.77 12.50
CA LEU A 214 -3.42 -7.52 11.93
C LEU A 214 -3.22 -8.91 12.57
N LYS A 215 -3.79 -9.20 13.76
CA LYS A 215 -3.47 -10.41 14.53
C LYS A 215 -4.67 -11.11 15.15
N VAL A 216 -5.84 -10.48 15.24
CA VAL A 216 -7.04 -11.10 15.82
C VAL A 216 -7.90 -11.66 14.70
N PRO A 217 -8.01 -13.00 14.53
CA PRO A 217 -8.66 -13.61 13.36
C PRO A 217 -10.08 -13.12 13.10
N PHE A 218 -10.88 -12.91 14.16
CA PHE A 218 -12.24 -12.37 14.02
C PHE A 218 -12.27 -10.96 13.44
N VAL A 219 -11.39 -10.07 13.93
CA VAL A 219 -11.30 -8.66 13.45
C VAL A 219 -10.71 -8.62 12.04
N GLU A 220 -9.69 -9.43 11.80
CA GLU A 220 -9.06 -9.59 10.48
C GLU A 220 -10.10 -10.04 9.44
N SER A 221 -10.86 -11.11 9.72
CA SER A 221 -11.92 -11.61 8.84
C SER A 221 -13.03 -10.58 8.61
N MET A 222 -13.37 -9.78 9.63
CA MET A 222 -14.33 -8.69 9.48
C MET A 222 -13.79 -7.62 8.51
N PHE A 223 -12.52 -7.22 8.64
CA PHE A 223 -11.88 -6.25 7.73
C PHE A 223 -11.73 -6.82 6.32
N GLU A 224 -11.40 -8.10 6.17
CA GLU A 224 -11.36 -8.78 4.88
C GLU A 224 -12.74 -8.81 4.23
N GLY A 225 -13.81 -9.09 4.98
CA GLY A 225 -15.17 -9.04 4.50
C GLY A 225 -15.59 -7.65 4.03
N ILE A 226 -15.25 -6.60 4.78
CA ILE A 226 -15.48 -5.20 4.37
C ILE A 226 -14.66 -4.87 3.12
N SER A 227 -13.40 -5.28 3.07
CA SER A 227 -12.51 -5.06 1.91
C SER A 227 -13.01 -5.79 0.67
N ALA A 228 -13.46 -7.05 0.81
CA ALA A 228 -14.04 -7.83 -0.28
C ALA A 228 -15.34 -7.18 -0.82
N PHE A 229 -16.19 -6.68 0.08
CA PHE A 229 -17.36 -5.89 -0.31
C PHE A 229 -16.96 -4.62 -1.06
N PHE A 230 -15.93 -3.91 -0.58
CA PHE A 230 -15.41 -2.71 -1.22
C PHE A 230 -14.86 -3.00 -2.62
N ILE A 231 -14.07 -4.07 -2.79
CA ILE A 231 -13.59 -4.53 -4.10
C ILE A 231 -14.75 -4.87 -5.03
N LYS A 232 -15.78 -5.55 -4.52
CA LYS A 232 -16.98 -5.84 -5.31
C LYS A 232 -17.66 -4.56 -5.81
N VAL A 233 -17.70 -3.53 -4.98
CA VAL A 233 -18.23 -2.20 -5.36
C VAL A 233 -17.34 -1.54 -6.42
N ILE A 234 -16.01 -1.65 -6.30
CA ILE A 234 -15.07 -1.19 -7.36
C ILE A 234 -15.39 -1.90 -8.70
N ASN A 235 -15.61 -3.21 -8.66
CA ASN A 235 -15.87 -3.99 -9.87
C ASN A 235 -17.16 -3.57 -10.59
N PHE A 236 -18.17 -3.04 -9.90
CA PHE A 236 -19.33 -2.44 -10.55
C PHE A 236 -18.98 -1.19 -11.37
N THR A 237 -17.93 -0.47 -11.01
CA THR A 237 -17.45 0.65 -11.83
C THR A 237 -16.92 0.16 -13.18
N GLN A 238 -16.35 -1.05 -13.22
CA GLN A 238 -15.83 -1.63 -14.45
C GLN A 238 -16.92 -1.80 -15.52
N GLU A 239 -18.14 -2.16 -15.13
CA GLU A 239 -19.27 -2.26 -16.06
C GLU A 239 -19.56 -0.92 -16.76
N GLY A 240 -19.55 0.19 -15.99
CA GLY A 240 -19.71 1.54 -16.54
C GLY A 240 -18.53 1.97 -17.39
N THR A 241 -17.31 1.60 -16.98
CA THR A 241 -16.07 1.88 -17.73
C THR A 241 -16.04 1.12 -19.05
N ASP A 242 -16.41 -0.15 -19.02
CA ASP A 242 -16.52 -0.98 -20.22
C ASP A 242 -17.55 -0.41 -21.17
N PHE A 243 -18.71 0.00 -20.68
CA PHE A 243 -19.74 0.63 -21.53
C PHE A 243 -19.23 1.86 -22.28
N LEU A 244 -18.40 2.69 -21.64
CA LEU A 244 -17.89 3.94 -22.21
C LEU A 244 -16.67 3.75 -23.12
N PHE A 245 -15.78 2.81 -22.79
CA PHE A 245 -14.44 2.73 -23.39
C PHE A 245 -14.15 1.43 -24.13
N LYS A 246 -15.05 0.44 -24.05
CA LYS A 246 -14.92 -0.83 -24.76
C LYS A 246 -15.07 -0.63 -26.27
N SER A 247 -14.15 -1.21 -27.01
CA SER A 247 -14.21 -1.22 -28.48
C SER A 247 -15.42 -2.01 -28.97
N PHE A 248 -16.19 -1.45 -29.89
CA PHE A 248 -17.29 -2.15 -30.55
C PHE A 248 -16.81 -3.29 -31.46
N VAL A 249 -15.52 -3.30 -31.82
CA VAL A 249 -14.94 -4.32 -32.72
C VAL A 249 -14.36 -5.48 -31.93
N SER A 250 -13.46 -5.21 -30.96
CA SER A 250 -12.80 -6.26 -30.18
C SER A 250 -13.59 -6.72 -28.96
N GLY A 251 -14.60 -5.96 -28.57
CA GLY A 251 -15.37 -6.24 -27.36
C GLY A 251 -14.56 -6.07 -26.05
N LYS A 252 -13.40 -5.39 -26.08
CA LYS A 252 -12.54 -5.14 -24.94
C LYS A 252 -12.05 -3.69 -24.96
N ILE A 253 -11.56 -3.20 -23.82
CA ILE A 253 -10.78 -1.94 -23.77
C ILE A 253 -9.44 -2.22 -24.44
N GLU A 254 -9.15 -1.48 -25.51
CA GLU A 254 -7.92 -1.65 -26.28
C GLU A 254 -6.70 -1.31 -25.41
N SER A 255 -5.59 -2.05 -25.59
CA SER A 255 -4.39 -1.89 -24.78
C SER A 255 -3.89 -0.45 -24.66
N PRO A 256 -3.91 0.40 -25.71
CA PRO A 256 -3.50 1.81 -25.58
C PRO A 256 -4.43 2.65 -24.67
N LEU A 257 -5.69 2.24 -24.51
CA LEU A 257 -6.67 2.90 -23.63
C LEU A 257 -6.64 2.37 -22.20
N ALA A 258 -5.95 1.25 -21.95
CA ALA A 258 -5.81 0.66 -20.61
C ALA A 258 -4.81 1.46 -19.75
N ASN A 259 -5.11 2.73 -19.50
CA ASN A 259 -4.28 3.67 -18.75
C ASN A 259 -5.00 4.20 -17.50
N PHE A 260 -4.30 5.03 -16.73
CA PHE A 260 -4.81 5.63 -15.50
C PHE A 260 -6.17 6.34 -15.68
N VAL A 261 -6.34 7.10 -16.77
CA VAL A 261 -7.56 7.89 -16.98
C VAL A 261 -8.78 6.99 -17.14
N VAL A 262 -8.62 5.88 -17.85
CA VAL A 262 -9.72 4.93 -18.13
C VAL A 262 -9.93 3.93 -16.98
N LYS A 263 -8.86 3.43 -16.36
CA LYS A 263 -8.98 2.40 -15.30
C LYS A 263 -9.30 2.98 -13.91
N VAL A 264 -8.78 4.17 -13.57
CA VAL A 264 -8.81 4.68 -12.20
C VAL A 264 -9.80 5.84 -12.00
N LEU A 265 -9.82 6.82 -12.91
CA LEU A 265 -10.68 8.00 -12.69
C LEU A 265 -12.19 7.68 -12.63
N PRO A 266 -12.75 6.72 -13.39
CA PRO A 266 -14.15 6.33 -13.25
C PRO A 266 -14.52 5.84 -11.86
N THR A 267 -13.59 5.18 -11.14
CA THR A 267 -13.83 4.71 -9.77
C THR A 267 -14.05 5.89 -8.82
N VAL A 268 -13.30 6.97 -8.97
CA VAL A 268 -13.46 8.19 -8.17
C VAL A 268 -14.85 8.81 -8.36
N ILE A 269 -15.33 8.86 -9.62
CA ILE A 269 -16.64 9.40 -9.97
C ILE A 269 -17.76 8.54 -9.35
N PHE A 270 -17.68 7.23 -9.53
CA PHE A 270 -18.68 6.29 -9.02
C PHE A 270 -18.76 6.30 -7.49
N PHE A 271 -17.59 6.25 -6.81
CA PHE A 271 -17.57 6.29 -5.34
C PHE A 271 -18.07 7.60 -4.76
N SER A 272 -17.84 8.73 -5.41
CA SER A 272 -18.40 10.01 -5.01
C SER A 272 -19.94 10.00 -5.09
N ALA A 273 -20.48 9.47 -6.20
CA ALA A 273 -21.94 9.31 -6.37
C ALA A 273 -22.53 8.35 -5.32
N LEU A 274 -21.88 7.21 -5.06
CA LEU A 274 -22.29 6.23 -4.05
C LEU A 274 -22.26 6.82 -2.64
N THR A 275 -21.20 7.54 -2.30
CA THR A 275 -21.05 8.20 -1.00
C THR A 275 -22.17 9.23 -0.78
N SER A 276 -22.50 10.04 -1.80
CA SER A 276 -23.61 10.99 -1.76
C SER A 276 -24.96 10.30 -1.56
N LEU A 277 -25.18 9.15 -2.20
CA LEU A 277 -26.38 8.33 -2.04
C LEU A 277 -26.50 7.76 -0.61
N LEU A 278 -25.39 7.19 -0.08
CA LEU A 278 -25.34 6.68 1.30
C LEU A 278 -25.57 7.79 2.33
N PHE A 279 -25.07 8.98 2.02
CA PHE A 279 -25.32 10.17 2.85
C PHE A 279 -26.79 10.57 2.80
N TYR A 280 -27.41 10.61 1.62
CA TYR A 280 -28.83 10.90 1.45
C TYR A 280 -29.73 9.94 2.24
N TRP A 281 -29.43 8.64 2.24
CA TRP A 281 -30.14 7.62 3.01
C TRP A 281 -29.87 7.67 4.53
N GLY A 282 -28.90 8.46 4.97
CA GLY A 282 -28.53 8.57 6.38
C GLY A 282 -27.77 7.38 6.93
N ILE A 283 -27.29 6.47 6.05
CA ILE A 283 -26.50 5.29 6.45
C ILE A 283 -25.16 5.75 6.98
N LEU A 284 -24.47 6.58 6.21
CA LEU A 284 -23.14 7.08 6.55
C LEU A 284 -23.13 7.87 7.86
N GLN A 285 -24.18 8.71 8.08
CA GLN A 285 -24.34 9.46 9.32
C GLN A 285 -24.47 8.57 10.55
N LYS A 286 -25.15 7.42 10.44
CA LYS A 286 -25.29 6.45 11.55
C LYS A 286 -23.97 5.79 11.89
N VAL A 287 -23.20 5.41 10.86
CA VAL A 287 -21.86 4.80 11.03
C VAL A 287 -20.91 5.81 11.69
N VAL A 288 -20.87 7.04 11.16
CA VAL A 288 -20.05 8.13 11.71
C VAL A 288 -20.45 8.43 13.15
N TYR A 289 -21.75 8.49 13.47
CA TYR A 289 -22.24 8.72 14.82
C TYR A 289 -21.78 7.63 15.80
N GLY A 290 -21.83 6.38 15.39
CA GLY A 290 -21.36 5.24 16.20
C GLY A 290 -19.88 5.34 16.55
N LEU A 291 -19.03 5.62 15.57
CA LEU A 291 -17.60 5.80 15.77
C LEU A 291 -17.31 7.06 16.61
N ALA A 292 -17.96 8.17 16.32
CA ALA A 292 -17.86 9.41 17.09
C ALA A 292 -18.22 9.19 18.57
N TRP A 293 -19.25 8.41 18.84
CA TRP A 293 -19.65 8.07 20.21
C TRP A 293 -18.56 7.29 20.96
N VAL A 294 -17.91 6.32 20.30
CA VAL A 294 -16.78 5.58 20.88
C VAL A 294 -15.63 6.52 21.18
N MET A 295 -15.22 7.37 20.22
CA MET A 295 -14.10 8.31 20.38
C MET A 295 -14.39 9.33 21.48
N ARG A 296 -15.58 9.90 21.51
CA ARG A 296 -16.02 10.83 22.57
C ARG A 296 -15.95 10.19 23.95
N LYS A 297 -16.45 8.95 24.09
CA LYS A 297 -16.50 8.26 25.39
C LYS A 297 -15.11 7.85 25.88
N THR A 298 -14.22 7.44 24.98
CA THR A 298 -12.86 6.98 25.31
C THR A 298 -11.91 8.14 25.53
N MET A 299 -11.87 9.10 24.60
CA MET A 299 -10.90 10.21 24.60
C MET A 299 -11.43 11.49 25.24
N ARG A 300 -12.73 11.55 25.60
CA ARG A 300 -13.40 12.72 26.22
C ARG A 300 -13.29 13.99 25.37
N LEU A 301 -13.55 13.86 24.08
CA LEU A 301 -13.54 14.93 23.09
C LEU A 301 -14.88 15.68 23.08
N SER A 302 -14.89 16.85 22.43
CA SER A 302 -16.14 17.55 22.12
C SER A 302 -17.00 16.73 21.15
N GLY A 303 -18.28 17.05 21.07
CA GLY A 303 -19.19 16.43 20.12
C GLY A 303 -18.77 16.69 18.67
N ALA A 304 -18.39 17.93 18.37
CA ALA A 304 -17.99 18.35 17.05
C ALA A 304 -16.67 17.70 16.59
N GLU A 305 -15.64 17.63 17.46
CA GLU A 305 -14.38 16.96 17.16
C GLU A 305 -14.58 15.47 16.89
N SER A 306 -15.38 14.81 17.73
CA SER A 306 -15.66 13.39 17.57
C SER A 306 -16.37 13.06 16.26
N LEU A 307 -17.35 13.91 15.87
CA LEU A 307 -18.05 13.77 14.60
C LEU A 307 -17.14 14.05 13.40
N ALA A 308 -16.29 15.10 13.49
CA ALA A 308 -15.35 15.44 12.45
C ALA A 308 -14.30 14.32 12.23
N ALA A 309 -13.70 13.84 13.32
CA ALA A 309 -12.70 12.78 13.25
C ALA A 309 -13.28 11.47 12.71
N ALA A 310 -14.47 11.06 13.16
CA ALA A 310 -15.15 9.89 12.65
C ALA A 310 -15.63 10.06 11.19
N GLY A 311 -16.04 11.26 10.82
CA GLY A 311 -16.43 11.60 9.44
C GLY A 311 -15.25 11.50 8.48
N ASN A 312 -14.10 11.99 8.87
CA ASN A 312 -12.88 11.96 8.06
C ASN A 312 -12.39 10.53 7.71
N ILE A 313 -12.82 9.48 8.43
CA ILE A 313 -12.48 8.09 8.07
C ILE A 313 -13.06 7.71 6.69
N PHE A 314 -14.21 8.26 6.31
CA PHE A 314 -14.94 7.89 5.10
C PHE A 314 -15.07 9.05 4.11
N LEU A 315 -15.09 10.27 4.60
CA LEU A 315 -15.33 11.50 3.86
C LEU A 315 -14.02 12.25 3.63
N GLY A 316 -13.94 12.98 2.54
CA GLY A 316 -12.82 13.85 2.24
C GLY A 316 -12.71 15.04 3.18
N GLN A 317 -11.57 15.71 3.14
CA GLN A 317 -11.25 16.88 3.97
C GLN A 317 -12.17 18.09 3.75
N THR A 318 -12.94 18.12 2.66
CA THR A 318 -13.94 19.15 2.35
C THR A 318 -15.36 18.73 2.70
N GLU A 319 -15.62 17.43 2.77
CA GLU A 319 -16.94 16.85 3.01
C GLU A 319 -17.21 16.63 4.51
N ALA A 320 -16.22 16.11 5.24
CA ALA A 320 -16.37 15.87 6.67
C ALA A 320 -16.71 17.15 7.48
N PRO A 321 -16.21 18.37 7.16
CA PRO A 321 -16.63 19.61 7.79
C PRO A 321 -18.14 19.91 7.67
N LEU A 322 -18.82 19.38 6.64
CA LEU A 322 -20.28 19.54 6.50
C LEU A 322 -21.05 18.89 7.67
N LEU A 323 -20.53 17.79 8.23
CA LEU A 323 -21.13 17.12 9.39
C LEU A 323 -21.13 17.98 10.64
N VAL A 324 -20.19 18.90 10.72
CA VAL A 324 -19.99 19.78 11.89
C VAL A 324 -20.21 21.26 11.58
N LYS A 325 -20.76 21.56 10.40
CA LYS A 325 -21.03 22.93 9.93
C LYS A 325 -21.65 23.85 10.98
N PRO A 326 -22.71 23.45 11.75
CA PRO A 326 -23.30 24.32 12.75
C PRO A 326 -22.37 24.72 13.89
N TYR A 327 -21.32 23.93 14.11
CA TYR A 327 -20.39 24.12 15.22
C TYR A 327 -19.14 24.90 14.83
N ILE A 328 -18.75 24.95 13.54
CA ILE A 328 -17.45 25.51 13.08
C ILE A 328 -17.28 26.96 13.56
N GLY A 329 -18.34 27.77 13.52
CA GLY A 329 -18.30 29.16 13.94
C GLY A 329 -17.98 29.37 15.44
N SER A 330 -18.32 28.40 16.29
CA SER A 330 -18.12 28.42 17.74
C SER A 330 -17.01 27.47 18.25
N MET A 331 -16.36 26.73 17.37
CA MET A 331 -15.24 25.85 17.72
C MET A 331 -14.09 26.64 18.35
N THR A 332 -13.42 26.04 19.35
CA THR A 332 -12.16 26.55 19.86
C THR A 332 -11.05 26.45 18.79
N ARG A 333 -9.93 27.11 18.98
CA ARG A 333 -8.78 27.00 18.10
C ARG A 333 -8.24 25.55 18.04
N SER A 334 -8.25 24.86 19.18
CA SER A 334 -7.85 23.46 19.29
C SER A 334 -8.79 22.53 18.54
N GLU A 335 -10.10 22.76 18.60
CA GLU A 335 -11.11 22.00 17.83
C GLU A 335 -10.94 22.21 16.32
N LEU A 336 -10.70 23.47 15.88
CA LEU A 336 -10.45 23.77 14.47
C LEU A 336 -9.17 23.08 13.96
N LEU A 337 -8.09 23.09 14.75
CA LEU A 337 -6.87 22.36 14.38
C LEU A 337 -7.15 20.86 14.29
N CYS A 338 -7.93 20.29 15.22
CA CYS A 338 -8.32 18.89 15.19
C CYS A 338 -9.11 18.53 13.91
N LEU A 339 -10.08 19.39 13.53
CA LEU A 339 -10.83 19.24 12.28
C LEU A 339 -9.91 19.23 11.04
N MET A 340 -8.99 20.21 10.97
CA MET A 340 -8.04 20.33 9.84
C MET A 340 -7.05 19.16 9.81
N THR A 341 -6.45 18.80 10.95
CA THR A 341 -5.50 17.70 11.06
C THR A 341 -6.16 16.38 10.69
N GLY A 342 -7.40 16.14 11.15
CA GLY A 342 -8.18 14.96 10.80
C GLY A 342 -8.40 14.84 9.29
N GLY A 343 -8.79 15.94 8.63
CA GLY A 343 -8.97 15.96 7.18
C GLY A 343 -7.67 15.74 6.38
N MET A 344 -6.51 16.14 6.94
CA MET A 344 -5.22 15.90 6.30
C MET A 344 -4.65 14.49 6.59
N ALA A 345 -4.97 13.88 7.72
CA ALA A 345 -4.42 12.59 8.12
C ALA A 345 -5.17 11.38 7.53
N THR A 346 -6.37 11.58 7.00
CA THR A 346 -7.24 10.50 6.49
C THR A 346 -7.45 10.62 4.98
N ILE A 347 -7.98 9.58 4.37
CA ILE A 347 -8.34 9.55 2.95
C ILE A 347 -9.84 9.39 2.76
N ALA A 348 -10.37 10.01 1.71
CA ALA A 348 -11.77 9.81 1.32
C ALA A 348 -11.98 8.43 0.69
N GLY A 349 -13.15 7.82 0.93
CA GLY A 349 -13.49 6.51 0.36
C GLY A 349 -13.43 6.49 -1.18
N GLY A 350 -13.75 7.60 -1.85
CA GLY A 350 -13.69 7.70 -3.30
C GLY A 350 -12.27 7.54 -3.88
N VAL A 351 -11.25 8.06 -3.19
CA VAL A 351 -9.86 7.96 -3.65
C VAL A 351 -9.17 6.67 -3.19
N LEU A 352 -9.67 6.03 -2.14
CA LEU A 352 -9.17 4.74 -1.66
C LEU A 352 -9.20 3.68 -2.77
N ALA A 353 -10.25 3.69 -3.59
CA ALA A 353 -10.38 2.80 -4.74
C ALA A 353 -9.25 2.98 -5.77
N ALA A 354 -8.85 4.23 -6.01
CA ALA A 354 -7.71 4.54 -6.88
C ALA A 354 -6.40 3.96 -6.33
N TYR A 355 -6.16 4.11 -5.02
CA TYR A 355 -4.94 3.59 -4.38
C TYR A 355 -4.88 2.06 -4.36
N VAL A 356 -6.03 1.40 -4.18
CA VAL A 356 -6.12 -0.05 -4.34
C VAL A 356 -5.73 -0.46 -5.76
N GLY A 357 -6.17 0.28 -6.78
CA GLY A 357 -5.80 0.05 -8.17
C GLY A 357 -4.30 0.24 -8.43
N PHE A 358 -3.66 1.29 -7.88
CA PHE A 358 -2.22 1.51 -8.04
C PHE A 358 -1.36 0.42 -7.41
N LEU A 359 -1.76 -0.06 -6.23
CA LEU A 359 -0.97 -1.01 -5.45
C LEU A 359 -1.28 -2.47 -5.78
N GLY A 360 -2.53 -2.78 -6.07
CA GLY A 360 -3.00 -4.14 -6.38
C GLY A 360 -2.95 -4.48 -7.87
N GLY A 361 -2.91 -3.46 -8.75
CA GLY A 361 -2.98 -3.69 -10.20
C GLY A 361 -4.24 -4.45 -10.60
N ASP A 362 -4.08 -5.42 -11.50
CA ASP A 362 -5.17 -6.29 -11.98
C ASP A 362 -5.28 -7.61 -11.15
N ASP A 363 -4.48 -7.77 -10.08
CA ASP A 363 -4.49 -8.95 -9.21
C ASP A 363 -5.52 -8.81 -8.07
N PRO A 364 -6.60 -9.63 -8.04
CA PRO A 364 -7.63 -9.54 -7.01
C PRO A 364 -7.13 -9.79 -5.59
N GLU A 365 -6.12 -10.66 -5.41
CA GLU A 365 -5.54 -10.95 -4.08
C GLU A 365 -4.75 -9.75 -3.56
N GLN A 366 -3.95 -9.12 -4.41
CA GLN A 366 -3.22 -7.91 -4.08
C GLN A 366 -4.18 -6.73 -3.82
N GLN A 367 -5.24 -6.60 -4.62
CA GLN A 367 -6.27 -5.59 -4.37
C GLN A 367 -6.91 -5.78 -2.99
N LEU A 368 -7.28 -7.01 -2.62
CA LEU A 368 -7.86 -7.32 -1.31
C LEU A 368 -6.87 -7.01 -0.18
N TYR A 369 -5.61 -7.39 -0.36
CA TYR A 369 -4.54 -7.13 0.60
C TYR A 369 -4.38 -5.62 0.86
N PHE A 370 -4.20 -4.81 -0.18
CA PHE A 370 -4.03 -3.37 -0.02
C PHE A 370 -5.32 -2.66 0.42
N ALA A 371 -6.50 -3.11 0.00
CA ALA A 371 -7.76 -2.57 0.48
C ALA A 371 -7.90 -2.74 2.00
N LYS A 372 -7.53 -3.91 2.55
CA LYS A 372 -7.51 -4.17 3.99
C LYS A 372 -6.57 -3.19 4.71
N HIS A 373 -5.35 -3.01 4.21
CA HIS A 373 -4.38 -2.09 4.82
C HIS A 373 -4.80 -0.62 4.72
N LEU A 374 -5.32 -0.18 3.59
CA LEU A 374 -5.77 1.21 3.39
C LEU A 374 -6.99 1.56 4.25
N LEU A 375 -7.96 0.65 4.37
CA LEU A 375 -9.10 0.81 5.27
C LEU A 375 -8.65 0.87 6.72
N ALA A 376 -7.74 -0.02 7.13
CA ALA A 376 -7.17 -0.01 8.47
C ALA A 376 -6.41 1.30 8.74
N ALA A 377 -5.60 1.77 7.78
CA ALA A 377 -4.86 3.01 7.88
C ALA A 377 -5.79 4.21 8.09
N SER A 378 -6.89 4.32 7.31
CA SER A 378 -7.87 5.41 7.45
C SER A 378 -8.52 5.42 8.83
N VAL A 379 -8.93 4.25 9.35
CA VAL A 379 -9.52 4.15 10.69
C VAL A 379 -8.53 4.50 11.79
N MET A 380 -7.27 4.04 11.66
CA MET A 380 -6.21 4.30 12.64
C MET A 380 -5.72 5.74 12.62
N SER A 381 -5.81 6.42 11.49
CA SER A 381 -5.40 7.82 11.34
C SER A 381 -6.29 8.79 12.13
N ALA A 382 -7.57 8.46 12.35
CA ALA A 382 -8.48 9.35 13.07
C ALA A 382 -8.06 9.61 14.54
N PRO A 383 -7.80 8.59 15.39
CA PRO A 383 -7.27 8.85 16.74
C PRO A 383 -5.84 9.44 16.71
N ALA A 384 -5.00 9.10 15.72
CA ALA A 384 -3.68 9.69 15.56
C ALA A 384 -3.73 11.19 15.31
N ALA A 385 -4.59 11.62 14.40
CA ALA A 385 -4.80 13.03 14.09
C ALA A 385 -5.24 13.84 15.32
N ILE A 386 -6.13 13.27 16.14
CA ILE A 386 -6.57 13.87 17.40
C ILE A 386 -5.38 14.03 18.35
N ILE A 387 -4.57 12.99 18.51
CA ILE A 387 -3.38 13.02 19.38
C ILE A 387 -2.44 14.13 18.92
N ALA A 388 -2.10 14.16 17.64
CA ALA A 388 -1.20 15.16 17.06
C ALA A 388 -1.76 16.58 17.22
N ALA A 389 -3.03 16.80 16.89
CA ALA A 389 -3.67 18.10 17.05
C ALA A 389 -3.68 18.58 18.50
N LYS A 390 -4.00 17.71 19.46
CA LYS A 390 -4.08 18.05 20.89
C LYS A 390 -2.70 18.19 21.55
N ILE A 391 -1.65 17.65 20.95
CA ILE A 391 -0.27 17.96 21.36
C ILE A 391 0.17 19.31 20.77
N LEU A 392 -0.06 19.53 19.45
CA LEU A 392 0.33 20.78 18.77
C LEU A 392 -0.40 22.01 19.32
N LEU A 393 -1.69 21.87 19.62
CA LEU A 393 -2.51 22.94 20.18
C LEU A 393 -3.43 22.36 21.26
N PRO A 394 -2.93 22.28 22.52
CA PRO A 394 -3.72 21.77 23.64
C PRO A 394 -5.01 22.55 23.88
N GLU A 395 -6.07 21.85 24.27
CA GLU A 395 -7.33 22.49 24.62
C GLU A 395 -7.22 23.23 25.94
N THR A 396 -7.52 24.51 25.92
CA THR A 396 -7.48 25.38 27.08
C THR A 396 -8.79 26.12 27.33
N GLU A 397 -9.74 26.00 26.42
CA GLU A 397 -11.03 26.62 26.46
C GLU A 397 -12.14 25.63 26.80
N SER A 398 -13.30 26.10 27.20
CA SER A 398 -14.47 25.25 27.38
C SER A 398 -15.10 24.94 26.02
N PHE A 399 -15.41 23.66 25.79
CA PHE A 399 -15.96 23.18 24.53
C PHE A 399 -17.33 22.53 24.71
N ASN A 400 -18.08 22.45 23.62
CA ASN A 400 -19.43 21.90 23.63
C ASN A 400 -19.39 20.36 23.49
N MET A 401 -20.04 19.66 24.43
CA MET A 401 -20.16 18.20 24.42
C MET A 401 -21.36 17.72 23.58
N GLU A 402 -22.17 18.59 23.02
CA GLU A 402 -23.33 18.21 22.23
C GLU A 402 -22.90 17.56 20.91
N MET A 403 -23.52 16.43 20.57
CA MET A 403 -23.22 15.68 19.37
C MET A 403 -24.51 15.49 18.55
N LYS A 404 -24.77 16.45 17.68
CA LYS A 404 -25.89 16.41 16.74
C LYS A 404 -25.38 16.51 15.32
N ILE A 405 -25.73 15.55 14.47
CA ILE A 405 -25.46 15.64 13.04
C ILE A 405 -26.57 16.45 12.39
N PRO A 406 -26.22 17.46 11.56
CA PRO A 406 -27.21 18.18 10.78
C PRO A 406 -28.03 17.21 9.93
N ARG A 407 -29.34 17.48 9.84
CA ARG A 407 -30.24 16.69 8.98
C ARG A 407 -30.29 17.23 7.56
N ASP A 408 -29.39 18.12 7.20
CA ASP A 408 -29.30 18.67 5.85
C ASP A 408 -29.05 17.53 4.85
N ARG A 409 -29.99 17.33 3.95
CA ARG A 409 -29.91 16.30 2.91
C ARG A 409 -29.09 16.83 1.74
N ILE A 410 -28.23 15.98 1.19
CA ILE A 410 -27.57 16.24 -0.10
C ILE A 410 -28.59 15.94 -1.19
N GLY A 411 -29.37 16.97 -1.58
CA GLY A 411 -30.45 16.85 -2.57
C GLY A 411 -31.83 16.54 -1.98
N THR A 412 -32.87 16.77 -2.76
CA THR A 412 -34.29 16.59 -2.41
C THR A 412 -34.73 15.13 -2.59
N ASN A 413 -34.03 14.38 -3.45
CA ASN A 413 -34.32 12.98 -3.75
C ASN A 413 -33.02 12.21 -4.06
N ALA A 414 -33.11 10.88 -4.16
CA ALA A 414 -31.96 10.00 -4.42
C ALA A 414 -31.26 10.26 -5.76
N LEU A 415 -32.03 10.61 -6.80
CA LEU A 415 -31.45 10.90 -8.13
C LEU A 415 -30.63 12.19 -8.10
N GLU A 416 -31.14 13.22 -7.44
CA GLU A 416 -30.40 14.47 -7.26
C GLU A 416 -29.10 14.25 -6.44
N ALA A 417 -29.17 13.44 -5.38
CA ALA A 417 -27.98 13.08 -4.61
C ALA A 417 -26.93 12.36 -5.47
N ILE A 418 -27.34 11.40 -6.31
CA ILE A 418 -26.46 10.71 -7.25
C ILE A 418 -25.87 11.71 -8.27
N THR A 419 -26.69 12.58 -8.84
CA THR A 419 -26.25 13.58 -9.85
C THR A 419 -25.22 14.55 -9.26
N ASN A 420 -25.47 15.04 -8.05
CA ASN A 420 -24.56 15.93 -7.34
C ASN A 420 -23.25 15.22 -7.05
N GLY A 421 -23.31 14.00 -6.49
CA GLY A 421 -22.11 13.18 -6.24
C GLY A 421 -21.33 12.81 -7.50
N THR A 422 -22.02 12.56 -8.62
CA THR A 422 -21.37 12.32 -9.93
C THR A 422 -20.64 13.58 -10.41
N SER A 423 -21.26 14.75 -10.29
CA SER A 423 -20.66 16.03 -10.69
C SER A 423 -19.44 16.37 -9.84
N ASP A 424 -19.52 16.15 -8.53
CA ASP A 424 -18.40 16.38 -7.60
C ASP A 424 -17.26 15.38 -7.86
N GLY A 425 -17.60 14.11 -8.10
CA GLY A 425 -16.62 13.07 -8.48
C GLY A 425 -15.93 13.37 -9.80
N LEU A 426 -16.66 13.85 -10.80
CA LEU A 426 -16.07 14.26 -12.08
C LEU A 426 -15.09 15.43 -11.92
N ARG A 427 -15.48 16.45 -11.14
CA ARG A 427 -14.59 17.56 -10.83
C ARG A 427 -13.34 17.09 -10.10
N LEU A 428 -13.49 16.20 -9.13
CA LEU A 428 -12.37 15.63 -8.39
C LEU A 428 -11.45 14.84 -9.35
N ALA A 429 -11.99 13.95 -10.18
CA ALA A 429 -11.24 13.16 -11.14
C ALA A 429 -10.49 14.04 -12.15
N ALA A 430 -11.15 15.07 -12.70
CA ALA A 430 -10.52 16.02 -13.62
C ALA A 430 -9.39 16.82 -12.95
N ASN A 431 -9.61 17.27 -11.73
CA ASN A 431 -8.59 18.00 -10.96
C ASN A 431 -7.39 17.09 -10.65
N VAL A 432 -7.61 15.83 -10.27
CA VAL A 432 -6.53 14.86 -10.02
C VAL A 432 -5.72 14.65 -11.29
N ALA A 433 -6.36 14.41 -12.43
CA ALA A 433 -5.66 14.22 -13.72
C ALA A 433 -4.84 15.46 -14.10
N ALA A 434 -5.42 16.65 -13.98
CA ALA A 434 -4.74 17.90 -14.29
C ALA A 434 -3.55 18.17 -13.34
N MET A 435 -3.73 17.92 -12.04
CA MET A 435 -2.66 18.07 -11.04
C MET A 435 -1.51 17.11 -11.30
N LEU A 436 -1.79 15.83 -11.55
CA LEU A 436 -0.76 14.83 -11.86
C LEU A 436 0.02 15.24 -13.12
N LEU A 437 -0.67 15.62 -14.20
CA LEU A 437 -0.02 16.09 -15.43
C LEU A 437 0.93 17.25 -15.17
N VAL A 438 0.47 18.28 -14.47
CA VAL A 438 1.28 19.48 -14.19
C VAL A 438 2.46 19.16 -13.28
N PHE A 439 2.23 18.42 -12.19
CA PHE A 439 3.31 18.09 -11.25
C PHE A 439 4.36 17.17 -11.86
N ILE A 440 3.96 16.15 -12.62
CA ILE A 440 4.91 15.28 -13.33
C ILE A 440 5.76 16.10 -14.31
N ALA A 441 5.14 17.03 -15.06
CA ALA A 441 5.89 17.91 -15.97
C ALA A 441 6.84 18.86 -15.22
N LEU A 442 6.43 19.43 -14.09
CA LEU A 442 7.29 20.29 -13.26
C LEU A 442 8.46 19.52 -12.64
N ILE A 443 8.21 18.28 -12.19
CA ILE A 443 9.27 17.40 -11.67
C ILE A 443 10.26 17.08 -12.78
N ALA A 444 9.78 16.69 -13.96
CA ALA A 444 10.64 16.41 -15.10
C ALA A 444 11.50 17.63 -15.49
N MET A 445 10.90 18.82 -15.50
CA MET A 445 11.62 20.06 -15.74
C MET A 445 12.66 20.34 -14.62
N GLY A 446 12.28 20.16 -13.36
CA GLY A 446 13.18 20.32 -12.22
C GLY A 446 14.33 19.32 -12.24
N ASN A 447 14.04 18.04 -12.53
CA ASN A 447 15.06 17.01 -12.66
C ASN A 447 16.01 17.28 -13.82
N PHE A 448 15.50 17.75 -14.96
CA PHE A 448 16.36 18.19 -16.06
C PHE A 448 17.38 19.24 -15.61
N VAL A 449 16.95 20.27 -14.89
CA VAL A 449 17.86 21.30 -14.36
C VAL A 449 18.85 20.72 -13.36
N MET A 450 18.38 19.87 -12.45
CA MET A 450 19.24 19.28 -11.42
C MET A 450 20.22 18.26 -12.00
N GLU A 451 19.76 17.34 -12.86
CA GLU A 451 20.57 16.24 -13.38
C GLU A 451 21.45 16.71 -14.55
N GLU A 452 20.87 17.31 -15.61
CA GLU A 452 21.57 17.65 -16.83
C GLU A 452 22.42 18.94 -16.70
N ILE A 453 21.96 19.91 -15.86
CA ILE A 453 22.71 21.17 -15.72
C ILE A 453 23.60 21.11 -14.48
N ILE A 454 23.03 20.93 -13.28
CA ILE A 454 23.81 21.02 -12.04
C ILE A 454 24.68 19.77 -11.85
N GLY A 455 24.06 18.60 -11.93
CA GLY A 455 24.69 17.31 -11.61
C GLY A 455 25.81 16.95 -12.58
N GLU A 456 25.63 17.25 -13.88
CA GLU A 456 26.64 17.00 -14.91
C GLU A 456 27.82 17.98 -14.78
N TYR A 457 27.55 19.30 -14.70
CA TYR A 457 28.62 20.31 -14.58
C TYR A 457 29.43 20.20 -13.27
N THR A 458 28.81 19.70 -12.18
CA THR A 458 29.50 19.55 -10.87
C THR A 458 30.13 18.17 -10.69
N GLY A 459 29.86 17.21 -11.56
CA GLY A 459 30.25 15.80 -11.41
C GLY A 459 29.48 15.06 -10.31
N LEU A 460 28.43 15.66 -9.71
CA LEU A 460 27.64 15.04 -8.65
C LEU A 460 26.89 13.80 -9.13
N ASN A 461 26.47 13.75 -10.39
CA ASN A 461 25.79 12.57 -10.93
C ASN A 461 26.67 11.32 -10.86
N ALA A 462 27.96 11.42 -11.15
CA ALA A 462 28.89 10.32 -11.02
C ALA A 462 28.97 9.80 -9.58
N ILE A 463 29.15 10.72 -8.62
CA ILE A 463 29.21 10.40 -7.20
C ILE A 463 27.91 9.74 -6.69
N ILE A 464 26.76 10.28 -7.09
CA ILE A 464 25.45 9.75 -6.71
C ILE A 464 25.26 8.34 -7.27
N ARG A 465 25.58 8.13 -8.54
CA ARG A 465 25.45 6.83 -9.22
C ARG A 465 26.35 5.75 -8.63
N GLU A 466 27.56 6.12 -8.22
CA GLU A 466 28.50 5.19 -7.59
C GLU A 466 28.10 4.78 -6.17
N ASN A 467 27.43 5.68 -5.43
CA ASN A 467 27.18 5.49 -3.99
C ASN A 467 25.70 5.24 -3.65
N THR A 468 24.79 5.32 -4.64
CA THR A 468 23.34 5.21 -4.39
C THR A 468 22.62 4.48 -5.51
N ALA A 469 21.34 4.17 -5.31
CA ALA A 469 20.48 3.56 -6.33
C ALA A 469 19.91 4.58 -7.34
N TYR A 470 20.28 5.87 -7.24
CA TYR A 470 19.78 6.92 -8.14
C TYR A 470 20.73 7.16 -9.30
N SER A 471 20.16 7.55 -10.47
CA SER A 471 20.92 7.86 -11.70
C SER A 471 21.70 9.16 -11.62
N GLY A 472 21.26 10.08 -10.76
CA GLY A 472 21.86 11.40 -10.61
C GLY A 472 21.12 12.27 -9.60
N LEU A 473 21.46 13.57 -9.62
CA LEU A 473 20.88 14.59 -8.76
C LEU A 473 19.44 14.89 -9.20
N SER A 474 18.46 14.35 -8.50
CA SER A 474 17.04 14.51 -8.81
C SER A 474 16.25 14.97 -7.57
N LEU A 475 15.01 15.44 -7.78
CA LEU A 475 14.10 15.76 -6.67
C LEU A 475 13.91 14.54 -5.77
N GLN A 476 13.72 13.37 -6.36
CA GLN A 476 13.55 12.10 -5.67
C GLN A 476 14.75 11.77 -4.78
N PHE A 477 15.96 11.98 -5.30
CA PHE A 477 17.19 11.84 -4.50
C PHE A 477 17.18 12.77 -3.28
N LEU A 478 16.93 14.07 -3.50
CA LEU A 478 16.95 15.06 -2.43
C LEU A 478 15.92 14.77 -1.34
N VAL A 479 14.65 14.58 -1.72
CA VAL A 479 13.59 14.32 -0.74
C VAL A 479 13.74 12.96 -0.09
N GLY A 480 14.32 11.97 -0.80
CA GLY A 480 14.62 10.65 -0.26
C GLY A 480 15.61 10.73 0.90
N TYR A 481 16.71 11.43 0.72
CA TYR A 481 17.73 11.61 1.77
C TYR A 481 17.23 12.49 2.92
N ILE A 482 16.46 13.55 2.64
CA ILE A 482 15.86 14.39 3.69
C ILE A 482 14.80 13.60 4.49
N GLY A 483 14.01 12.76 3.84
CA GLY A 483 12.98 11.94 4.47
C GLY A 483 13.50 10.66 5.14
N SER A 484 14.68 10.17 4.73
CA SER A 484 15.26 8.92 5.22
C SER A 484 15.41 8.84 6.76
N PRO A 485 15.88 9.88 7.47
CA PRO A 485 15.92 9.86 8.93
C PRO A 485 14.54 9.68 9.58
N ILE A 486 13.50 10.28 9.00
CA ILE A 486 12.12 10.15 9.48
C ILE A 486 11.63 8.72 9.23
N ALA A 487 11.84 8.18 8.02
CA ALA A 487 11.52 6.81 7.68
C ALA A 487 12.25 5.81 8.62
N TRP A 488 13.53 6.05 8.92
CA TRP A 488 14.30 5.24 9.86
C TRP A 488 13.71 5.27 11.28
N ILE A 489 13.36 6.46 11.78
CA ILE A 489 12.71 6.64 13.09
C ILE A 489 11.38 5.89 13.14
N MET A 490 10.59 5.89 12.07
CA MET A 490 9.33 5.15 11.99
C MET A 490 9.51 3.63 12.02
N GLY A 491 10.73 3.11 11.85
CA GLY A 491 11.03 1.68 11.92
C GLY A 491 11.12 1.00 10.55
N VAL A 492 11.23 1.77 9.47
CA VAL A 492 11.50 1.23 8.12
C VAL A 492 12.87 0.55 8.12
N PRO A 493 13.03 -0.66 7.53
CA PRO A 493 14.32 -1.30 7.33
C PRO A 493 15.32 -0.37 6.66
N SER A 494 16.60 -0.46 7.06
CA SER A 494 17.64 0.49 6.65
C SER A 494 17.82 0.59 5.15
N GLU A 495 17.65 -0.53 4.45
CA GLU A 495 17.79 -0.69 3.00
C GLU A 495 16.73 0.12 2.23
N ASP A 496 15.55 0.31 2.82
CA ASP A 496 14.39 0.94 2.17
C ASP A 496 14.09 2.35 2.70
N THR A 497 14.86 2.86 3.67
CA THR A 497 14.57 4.16 4.30
C THR A 497 14.59 5.32 3.31
N ILE A 498 15.46 5.26 2.32
CA ILE A 498 15.57 6.32 1.29
C ILE A 498 14.34 6.30 0.38
N LEU A 499 13.87 5.10 -0.03
CA LEU A 499 12.67 4.97 -0.87
C LEU A 499 11.42 5.43 -0.12
N VAL A 500 11.25 5.03 1.14
CA VAL A 500 10.10 5.49 1.94
C VAL A 500 10.22 6.98 2.25
N GLY A 501 11.42 7.49 2.48
CA GLY A 501 11.70 8.92 2.62
C GLY A 501 11.35 9.73 1.38
N GLN A 502 11.66 9.20 0.18
CA GLN A 502 11.26 9.76 -1.11
C GLN A 502 9.73 9.87 -1.21
N LEU A 503 9.02 8.79 -0.93
CA LEU A 503 7.56 8.75 -0.99
C LEU A 503 6.91 9.74 0.01
N LEU A 504 7.46 9.86 1.21
CA LEU A 504 7.01 10.85 2.21
C LEU A 504 7.22 12.28 1.71
N GLY A 505 8.36 12.57 1.09
CA GLY A 505 8.66 13.87 0.50
C GLY A 505 7.74 14.18 -0.69
N GLU A 506 7.55 13.23 -1.59
CA GLU A 506 6.63 13.34 -2.74
C GLU A 506 5.20 13.62 -2.28
N LYS A 507 4.69 12.89 -1.27
CA LYS A 507 3.38 13.14 -0.68
C LYS A 507 3.27 14.57 -0.16
N THR A 508 4.25 15.03 0.61
CA THR A 508 4.19 16.30 1.32
C THR A 508 4.31 17.50 0.37
N ILE A 509 5.21 17.42 -0.60
CA ILE A 509 5.49 18.51 -1.55
C ILE A 509 4.46 18.55 -2.67
N LEU A 510 4.08 17.40 -3.20
CA LEU A 510 3.17 17.27 -4.33
C LEU A 510 1.78 16.89 -3.85
N ASN A 511 1.51 15.60 -3.80
CA ASN A 511 0.32 15.02 -3.20
C ASN A 511 0.47 13.49 -3.04
N GLU A 512 -0.48 12.90 -2.33
CA GLU A 512 -0.53 11.45 -2.09
C GLU A 512 -0.84 10.63 -3.35
N PHE A 513 -1.56 11.16 -4.34
CA PHE A 513 -1.82 10.45 -5.60
C PHE A 513 -0.53 10.15 -6.34
N TYR A 514 0.35 11.16 -6.48
CA TYR A 514 1.67 10.98 -7.07
C TYR A 514 2.49 9.95 -6.28
N ALA A 515 2.52 10.10 -4.95
CA ALA A 515 3.29 9.21 -4.09
C ALA A 515 2.80 7.75 -4.14
N TYR A 516 1.49 7.50 -4.24
CA TYR A 516 0.95 6.14 -4.42
C TYR A 516 1.23 5.58 -5.82
N THR A 517 1.23 6.41 -6.86
CA THR A 517 1.67 5.99 -8.21
C THR A 517 3.14 5.59 -8.17
N SER A 518 4.00 6.42 -7.57
CA SER A 518 5.43 6.15 -7.38
C SER A 518 5.66 4.87 -6.55
N LEU A 519 4.90 4.66 -5.46
CA LEU A 519 4.95 3.42 -4.68
C LEU A 519 4.59 2.19 -5.52
N GLY A 520 3.54 2.30 -6.35
CA GLY A 520 3.12 1.22 -7.26
C GLY A 520 4.21 0.88 -8.28
N GLU A 521 4.83 1.89 -8.88
CA GLU A 521 5.93 1.74 -9.84
C GLU A 521 7.18 1.12 -9.19
N LEU A 522 7.60 1.64 -8.04
CA LEU A 522 8.75 1.11 -7.29
C LEU A 522 8.52 -0.34 -6.82
N LYS A 523 7.28 -0.67 -6.40
CA LYS A 523 6.87 -2.04 -6.07
C LYS A 523 6.94 -2.94 -7.31
N ALA A 524 6.36 -2.53 -8.42
CA ALA A 524 6.36 -3.29 -9.67
C ALA A 524 7.78 -3.49 -10.22
N ALA A 525 8.66 -2.51 -10.05
CA ALA A 525 10.07 -2.57 -10.41
C ALA A 525 10.92 -3.39 -9.41
N GLY A 526 10.34 -3.94 -8.34
CA GLY A 526 11.06 -4.75 -7.34
C GLY A 526 12.15 -3.97 -6.58
N LYS A 527 12.00 -2.65 -6.40
CA LYS A 527 13.01 -1.81 -5.75
C LYS A 527 13.05 -1.96 -4.23
N PHE A 528 11.98 -2.44 -3.62
CA PHE A 528 11.92 -2.66 -2.17
C PHE A 528 12.57 -3.99 -1.79
N HIS A 529 13.36 -3.96 -0.71
CA HIS A 529 13.98 -5.14 -0.13
C HIS A 529 13.04 -5.87 0.86
N HIS A 530 12.09 -5.15 1.46
CA HIS A 530 11.19 -5.67 2.49
C HIS A 530 9.73 -5.31 2.20
N GLU A 531 8.83 -6.28 2.33
CA GLU A 531 7.38 -6.03 2.28
C GLU A 531 6.93 -5.08 3.37
N LYS A 532 7.49 -5.24 4.56
CA LYS A 532 7.23 -4.33 5.67
C LYS A 532 7.36 -2.87 5.23
N SER A 533 8.33 -2.54 4.38
CA SER A 533 8.54 -1.20 3.85
C SER A 533 7.41 -0.75 2.95
N ILE A 534 6.88 -1.64 2.09
CA ILE A 534 5.73 -1.35 1.23
C ILE A 534 4.48 -1.11 2.07
N VAL A 535 4.23 -1.99 3.06
CA VAL A 535 3.10 -1.82 3.99
C VAL A 535 3.24 -0.52 4.78
N MET A 536 4.42 -0.23 5.34
CA MET A 536 4.65 1.02 6.08
C MET A 536 4.46 2.24 5.19
N ALA A 537 4.98 2.23 3.96
CA ALA A 537 4.74 3.29 2.98
C ALA A 537 3.25 3.45 2.69
N THR A 538 2.49 2.35 2.52
CA THR A 538 1.03 2.40 2.33
C THR A 538 0.33 3.15 3.47
N TYR A 539 0.74 2.94 4.73
CA TYR A 539 0.19 3.67 5.89
C TYR A 539 0.67 5.12 5.95
N VAL A 540 1.95 5.37 5.71
CA VAL A 540 2.55 6.72 5.74
C VAL A 540 1.93 7.63 4.68
N LEU A 541 1.62 7.08 3.50
CA LEU A 541 0.98 7.84 2.42
C LEU A 541 -0.52 8.06 2.65
N CYS A 542 -1.14 7.31 3.57
CA CYS A 542 -2.57 7.46 3.89
C CYS A 542 -2.83 8.84 4.48
N GLY A 543 -3.48 9.70 3.73
CA GLY A 543 -3.89 11.05 4.15
C GLY A 543 -3.48 12.14 3.17
N PHE A 544 -4.30 13.20 3.15
CA PHE A 544 -4.17 14.36 2.28
C PHE A 544 -3.16 15.41 2.81
N ALA A 545 -2.15 14.98 3.57
CA ALA A 545 -1.19 15.89 4.17
C ALA A 545 -0.16 16.39 3.15
N ASN A 546 -0.50 17.45 2.44
CA ASN A 546 0.36 18.16 1.48
C ASN A 546 0.10 19.67 1.52
N PHE A 547 1.00 20.46 0.92
CA PHE A 547 0.87 21.92 0.92
C PHE A 547 -0.40 22.44 0.24
N ALA A 548 -0.86 21.77 -0.82
CA ALA A 548 -2.08 22.16 -1.53
C ALA A 548 -3.34 22.00 -0.64
N SER A 549 -3.34 20.99 0.23
CA SER A 549 -4.43 20.73 1.17
C SER A 549 -4.66 21.85 2.17
N ILE A 550 -3.63 22.64 2.50
CA ILE A 550 -3.80 23.85 3.32
C ILE A 550 -4.77 24.81 2.63
N GLY A 551 -4.54 25.09 1.35
CA GLY A 551 -5.42 25.96 0.55
C GLY A 551 -6.83 25.39 0.38
N ILE A 552 -6.93 24.08 0.12
CA ILE A 552 -8.19 23.36 -0.04
C ILE A 552 -9.05 23.48 1.24
N GLN A 553 -8.44 23.27 2.41
CA GLN A 553 -9.17 23.37 3.69
C GLN A 553 -9.54 24.80 4.05
N ILE A 554 -8.64 25.77 3.84
CA ILE A 554 -8.98 27.20 4.05
C ILE A 554 -10.16 27.60 3.15
N GLY A 555 -10.18 27.16 1.90
CA GLY A 555 -11.27 27.38 0.97
C GLY A 555 -12.55 26.65 1.37
N GLY A 556 -12.47 25.34 1.61
CA GLY A 556 -13.60 24.46 1.93
C GLY A 556 -14.25 24.82 3.27
N ILE A 557 -13.49 24.73 4.37
CA ILE A 557 -14.00 25.05 5.72
C ILE A 557 -14.34 26.53 5.83
N GLY A 558 -13.51 27.41 5.23
CA GLY A 558 -13.75 28.85 5.22
C GLY A 558 -14.99 29.30 4.45
N SER A 559 -15.48 28.49 3.49
CA SER A 559 -16.78 28.74 2.83
C SER A 559 -17.95 28.44 3.75
N LEU A 560 -17.81 27.48 4.67
CA LEU A 560 -18.83 27.11 5.66
C LEU A 560 -18.87 28.06 6.85
N ALA A 561 -17.73 28.68 7.21
CA ALA A 561 -17.58 29.63 8.30
C ALA A 561 -16.62 30.76 7.91
N PRO A 562 -17.08 31.77 7.14
CA PRO A 562 -16.23 32.86 6.64
C PRO A 562 -15.50 33.66 7.72
N ASN A 563 -16.09 33.76 8.90
CA ASN A 563 -15.53 34.44 10.07
C ASN A 563 -14.28 33.73 10.65
N ARG A 564 -14.04 32.46 10.32
CA ARG A 564 -12.91 31.66 10.82
C ARG A 564 -11.76 31.55 9.80
N LYS A 565 -11.92 32.09 8.59
CA LYS A 565 -10.95 31.93 7.49
C LYS A 565 -9.52 32.37 7.84
N SER A 566 -9.38 33.50 8.55
CA SER A 566 -8.09 34.00 9.01
C SER A 566 -7.40 33.03 9.99
N GLU A 567 -8.17 32.40 10.86
CA GLU A 567 -7.69 31.46 11.86
C GLU A 567 -7.27 30.13 11.21
N LEU A 568 -8.09 29.61 10.28
CA LEU A 568 -7.74 28.43 9.48
C LEU A 568 -6.40 28.61 8.76
N SER A 569 -6.16 29.81 8.19
CA SER A 569 -4.88 30.12 7.54
C SER A 569 -3.70 30.06 8.52
N LYS A 570 -3.85 30.56 9.75
CA LYS A 570 -2.81 30.50 10.77
C LYS A 570 -2.52 29.08 11.28
N LEU A 571 -3.54 28.21 11.25
CA LEU A 571 -3.45 26.82 11.68
C LEU A 571 -2.95 25.87 10.58
N GLY A 572 -2.98 26.27 9.31
CA GLY A 572 -2.75 25.42 8.16
C GLY A 572 -1.43 24.64 8.21
N PHE A 573 -0.32 25.31 8.54
CA PHE A 573 0.97 24.63 8.65
C PHE A 573 1.03 23.62 9.81
N ARG A 574 0.40 23.96 10.95
CA ARG A 574 0.29 23.01 12.07
C ARG A 574 -0.58 21.82 11.74
N ALA A 575 -1.66 22.05 11.00
CA ALA A 575 -2.52 20.97 10.52
C ALA A 575 -1.77 20.03 9.55
N LEU A 576 -0.95 20.59 8.66
CA LEU A 576 -0.07 19.82 7.79
C LEU A 576 0.90 18.97 8.61
N LEU A 577 1.62 19.57 9.55
CA LEU A 577 2.57 18.86 10.41
C LEU A 577 1.89 17.75 11.23
N GLY A 578 0.70 18.00 11.75
CA GLY A 578 -0.04 17.01 12.53
C GLY A 578 -0.67 15.91 11.68
N GLY A 579 -0.93 16.17 10.40
CA GLY A 579 -1.51 15.23 9.46
C GLY A 579 -0.48 14.36 8.72
N THR A 580 0.78 14.82 8.66
CA THR A 580 1.90 14.06 8.07
C THR A 580 2.41 13.01 9.04
#